data_5b211bf5668a94041931b7b40c5c6d2f
#
_entry.id   5b211bf5668a94041931b7b40c5c6d2f
#
_cell.length_a   1.000
_cell.length_b   1.000
_cell.length_c   1.000
_cell.angle_alpha   90.00
_cell.angle_beta   90.00
_cell.angle_gamma   90.00
#
_symmetry.space_group_name_H-M   'P 1'
#
loop_
_entity.id
_entity.type
_entity.pdbx_description
1 polymer ?
#
loop_
_entity_poly.entity_id
_entity_poly.type
_entity_poly.pdbx_seq_one_letter_code
_entity_poly.pdbx_strand_id
1 'polypeptide(L)'
;QPLERGSVLGPLKLQDGKYLMFKVIAWKDNIQLSETGNQTLWDDVVSKVEERKGNQLYNDHVSGLMRGKSFMLEEATFRNLVDDLAEKYLLKEAEKGSMLNQAIWEIEKQHLSINNSEFEVSYLDQKLFRFDEKDWTVQDLTDLVSRHPLVFREKRFEMADFANQVKLAIADLLRDYIVTGEAYDGGYADRKEIKSYGEMWQDQYLSGIYKEIINYSISDSMLQSSNSIPFIERHMNPIVDSLQQAYSDEIFINFKTFEDITLTRIDMFVAQDKVPYPVVVPPFPQVTTDHIFDYGNKLESK
;
A
#
# COMPACT_ATOMS: atom_id res chain seq x y z
N GLN A 1 0.36 20.69 25.81
CA GLN A 1 0.61 20.87 27.27
C GLN A 1 0.78 19.49 27.88
N PRO A 2 1.74 19.29 28.79
CA PRO A 2 1.84 18.04 29.52
C PRO A 2 0.57 17.82 30.32
N LEU A 3 0.05 16.59 30.28
CA LEU A 3 -1.14 16.21 31.04
C LEU A 3 -0.79 16.17 32.52
N GLU A 4 -1.58 16.83 33.35
CA GLU A 4 -1.36 16.85 34.79
C GLU A 4 -1.80 15.54 35.45
N ARG A 5 -1.20 15.20 36.60
CA ARG A 5 -1.64 14.06 37.40
C ARG A 5 -3.09 14.24 37.85
N GLY A 6 -3.90 13.25 37.53
CA GLY A 6 -5.34 13.28 37.80
C GLY A 6 -6.21 13.69 36.59
N SER A 7 -5.61 14.17 35.51
CA SER A 7 -6.33 14.47 34.27
C SER A 7 -7.00 13.22 33.72
N VAL A 8 -8.23 13.38 33.22
CA VAL A 8 -9.00 12.33 32.56
C VAL A 8 -9.12 12.67 31.09
N LEU A 9 -8.69 11.73 30.24
CA LEU A 9 -8.80 11.81 28.79
C LEU A 9 -9.90 10.88 28.30
N GLY A 10 -10.73 11.36 27.42
CA GLY A 10 -11.80 10.57 26.81
C GLY A 10 -13.19 11.15 27.10
N PRO A 11 -14.26 10.47 26.70
CA PRO A 11 -14.25 9.15 26.05
C PRO A 11 -13.72 9.16 24.61
N LEU A 12 -12.77 8.29 24.30
CA LEU A 12 -12.25 8.07 22.94
C LEU A 12 -12.98 6.87 22.34
N LYS A 13 -13.69 7.06 21.23
CA LYS A 13 -14.37 5.97 20.53
C LYS A 13 -13.33 5.11 19.80
N LEU A 14 -13.30 3.82 20.08
CA LEU A 14 -12.46 2.83 19.41
C LEU A 14 -13.16 2.30 18.15
N GLN A 15 -12.38 1.70 17.24
CA GLN A 15 -12.88 1.12 15.98
C GLN A 15 -13.87 -0.03 16.17
N ASP A 16 -13.88 -0.68 17.34
CA ASP A 16 -14.81 -1.75 17.74
C ASP A 16 -16.10 -1.23 18.40
N GLY A 17 -16.33 0.08 18.35
CA GLY A 17 -17.50 0.74 18.96
C GLY A 17 -17.41 0.96 20.47
N LYS A 18 -16.35 0.50 21.13
CA LYS A 18 -16.13 0.74 22.56
C LYS A 18 -15.58 2.14 22.80
N TYR A 19 -15.69 2.58 24.05
CA TYR A 19 -15.14 3.85 24.50
C TYR A 19 -14.01 3.61 25.49
N LEU A 20 -12.92 4.34 25.30
CA LEU A 20 -11.76 4.29 26.16
C LEU A 20 -11.62 5.59 26.94
N MET A 21 -11.35 5.46 28.24
CA MET A 21 -11.04 6.60 29.11
C MET A 21 -9.73 6.32 29.84
N PHE A 22 -8.88 7.33 29.92
CA PHE A 22 -7.62 7.25 30.62
C PHE A 22 -7.60 8.25 31.77
N LYS A 23 -7.11 7.84 32.93
CA LYS A 23 -6.76 8.73 34.00
C LYS A 23 -5.26 8.74 34.21
N VAL A 24 -4.63 9.89 34.16
CA VAL A 24 -3.20 10.02 34.44
C VAL A 24 -2.98 9.83 35.94
N ILE A 25 -2.39 8.72 36.32
CA ILE A 25 -2.14 8.37 37.72
C ILE A 25 -0.78 8.92 38.17
N ALA A 26 0.24 8.77 37.32
CA ALA A 26 1.60 9.22 37.59
C ALA A 26 2.41 9.30 36.29
N TRP A 27 3.50 10.02 36.34
CA TRP A 27 4.52 10.04 35.31
C TRP A 27 5.74 9.29 35.79
N LYS A 28 6.38 8.56 34.88
CA LYS A 28 7.68 7.98 35.10
C LYS A 28 8.61 8.57 34.04
N ASP A 29 9.55 9.37 34.46
CA ASP A 29 10.58 9.87 33.57
C ASP A 29 11.56 8.74 33.28
N ASN A 30 11.66 8.38 32.02
CA ASN A 30 12.62 7.38 31.55
C ASN A 30 13.90 8.17 31.17
N ILE A 31 14.75 8.44 32.14
CA ILE A 31 16.00 9.14 31.92
C ILE A 31 16.94 8.14 31.23
N GLN A 32 17.16 8.36 29.95
CA GLN A 32 18.19 7.63 29.20
C GLN A 32 19.54 8.31 29.40
N LEU A 33 20.44 7.67 30.13
CA LEU A 33 21.76 8.20 30.46
C LEU A 33 22.82 7.90 29.39
N SER A 34 22.48 7.18 28.32
CA SER A 34 23.41 6.87 27.22
C SER A 34 23.26 7.87 26.08
N GLU A 35 24.38 8.23 25.44
CA GLU A 35 24.38 9.08 24.24
C GLU A 35 23.50 8.52 23.14
N THR A 36 23.57 7.21 22.89
CA THR A 36 22.73 6.48 21.91
C THR A 36 21.24 6.62 22.22
N GLY A 37 20.85 6.50 23.51
CA GLY A 37 19.46 6.66 23.91
C GLY A 37 18.94 8.08 23.75
N ASN A 38 19.77 9.09 24.01
CA ASN A 38 19.41 10.49 23.77
C ASN A 38 19.29 10.79 22.28
N GLN A 39 20.16 10.22 21.45
CA GLN A 39 20.07 10.36 19.99
C GLN A 39 18.77 9.77 19.45
N THR A 40 18.43 8.52 19.85
CA THR A 40 17.19 7.88 19.43
C THR A 40 15.96 8.70 19.86
N LEU A 41 15.95 9.23 21.07
CA LEU A 41 14.85 10.06 21.56
C LEU A 41 14.74 11.37 20.74
N TRP A 42 15.88 11.96 20.39
CA TRP A 42 15.89 13.16 19.56
C TRP A 42 15.39 12.90 18.15
N ASP A 43 15.82 11.80 17.54
CA ASP A 43 15.38 11.38 16.21
C ASP A 43 13.86 11.09 16.20
N ASP A 44 13.33 10.46 17.25
CA ASP A 44 11.89 10.26 17.42
C ASP A 44 11.11 11.59 17.51
N VAL A 45 11.65 12.57 18.23
CA VAL A 45 11.02 13.90 18.36
C VAL A 45 11.04 14.63 17.03
N VAL A 46 12.19 14.61 16.33
CA VAL A 46 12.34 15.24 15.00
C VAL A 46 11.35 14.62 14.04
N SER A 47 11.30 13.30 13.95
CA SER A 47 10.38 12.55 13.06
C SER A 47 8.91 12.92 13.32
N LYS A 48 8.49 12.97 14.60
CA LYS A 48 7.11 13.37 14.95
C LYS A 48 6.78 14.82 14.64
N VAL A 49 7.78 15.73 14.76
CA VAL A 49 7.59 17.13 14.40
C VAL A 49 7.48 17.29 12.89
N GLU A 50 8.32 16.59 12.14
CA GLU A 50 8.31 16.58 10.67
C GLU A 50 7.00 16.02 10.14
N GLU A 51 6.54 14.88 10.68
CA GLU A 51 5.25 14.27 10.33
C GLU A 51 4.09 15.26 10.59
N ARG A 52 4.07 15.89 11.77
CA ARG A 52 3.00 16.85 12.09
C ARG A 52 3.00 18.05 11.16
N LYS A 53 4.17 18.62 10.89
CA LYS A 53 4.31 19.76 9.96
C LYS A 53 3.96 19.34 8.53
N GLY A 54 4.44 18.19 8.08
CA GLY A 54 4.13 17.63 6.78
C GLY A 54 2.63 17.45 6.58
N ASN A 55 1.97 16.83 7.55
CA ASN A 55 0.52 16.65 7.52
C ASN A 55 -0.24 17.99 7.52
N GLN A 56 0.23 18.99 8.28
CA GLN A 56 -0.39 20.31 8.27
C GLN A 56 -0.24 20.98 6.89
N LEU A 57 0.96 21.01 6.34
CA LEU A 57 1.23 21.59 5.02
C LEU A 57 0.44 20.89 3.92
N TYR A 58 0.37 19.55 3.96
CA TYR A 58 -0.44 18.77 3.04
C TYR A 58 -1.92 19.12 3.14
N ASN A 59 -2.47 19.18 4.35
CA ASN A 59 -3.88 19.52 4.55
C ASN A 59 -4.21 20.95 4.09
N ASP A 60 -3.32 21.90 4.35
CA ASP A 60 -3.49 23.29 3.91
C ASP A 60 -3.44 23.39 2.38
N HIS A 61 -2.52 22.66 1.75
CA HIS A 61 -2.38 22.59 0.30
C HIS A 61 -3.62 21.95 -0.35
N VAL A 62 -4.02 20.76 0.10
CA VAL A 62 -5.22 20.05 -0.40
C VAL A 62 -6.48 20.90 -0.19
N SER A 63 -6.61 21.55 0.97
CA SER A 63 -7.73 22.46 1.23
C SER A 63 -7.75 23.64 0.25
N GLY A 64 -6.57 24.12 -0.14
CA GLY A 64 -6.42 25.14 -1.18
C GLY A 64 -6.91 24.65 -2.54
N LEU A 65 -6.48 23.47 -2.96
CA LEU A 65 -6.86 22.83 -4.23
C LEU A 65 -8.37 22.53 -4.33
N MET A 66 -8.95 22.09 -3.22
CA MET A 66 -10.36 21.71 -3.14
C MET A 66 -11.30 22.91 -2.93
N ARG A 67 -10.75 24.08 -2.61
CA ARG A 67 -11.56 25.27 -2.33
C ARG A 67 -12.38 25.70 -3.55
N GLY A 68 -13.69 25.84 -3.35
CA GLY A 68 -14.64 26.24 -4.38
C GLY A 68 -15.10 25.12 -5.30
N LYS A 69 -14.55 23.92 -5.19
CA LYS A 69 -15.04 22.76 -5.95
C LYS A 69 -16.34 22.25 -5.35
N SER A 70 -17.31 21.96 -6.23
CA SER A 70 -18.61 21.46 -5.86
C SER A 70 -18.77 19.97 -6.20
N PHE A 71 -19.45 19.23 -5.33
CA PHE A 71 -19.80 17.83 -5.55
C PHE A 71 -21.30 17.66 -5.38
N MET A 72 -21.98 17.24 -6.45
CA MET A 72 -23.41 16.98 -6.47
C MET A 72 -23.65 15.54 -6.94
N LEU A 73 -24.31 14.76 -6.10
CA LEU A 73 -24.56 13.35 -6.33
C LEU A 73 -25.95 13.14 -6.97
N GLU A 74 -26.05 12.27 -7.98
CA GLU A 74 -27.32 11.80 -8.52
C GLU A 74 -27.82 10.63 -7.67
N GLU A 75 -28.80 10.90 -6.84
CA GLU A 75 -29.19 10.01 -5.75
C GLU A 75 -29.68 8.64 -6.24
N ALA A 76 -30.43 8.59 -7.34
CA ALA A 76 -30.97 7.34 -7.89
C ALA A 76 -29.85 6.43 -8.42
N THR A 77 -28.94 6.98 -9.23
CA THR A 77 -27.80 6.24 -9.78
C THR A 77 -26.84 5.79 -8.68
N PHE A 78 -26.62 6.66 -7.68
CA PHE A 78 -25.77 6.32 -6.57
C PHE A 78 -26.32 5.19 -5.70
N ARG A 79 -27.65 5.16 -5.46
CA ARG A 79 -28.28 4.03 -4.74
C ARG A 79 -28.06 2.71 -5.48
N ASN A 80 -28.30 2.69 -6.79
CA ASN A 80 -28.06 1.49 -7.59
C ASN A 80 -26.59 1.02 -7.46
N LEU A 81 -25.64 1.94 -7.57
CA LEU A 81 -24.23 1.63 -7.39
C LEU A 81 -23.92 1.08 -5.99
N VAL A 82 -24.50 1.68 -4.95
CA VAL A 82 -24.30 1.23 -3.57
C VAL A 82 -24.89 -0.18 -3.36
N ASP A 83 -26.06 -0.46 -3.91
CA ASP A 83 -26.71 -1.77 -3.80
C ASP A 83 -25.86 -2.85 -4.49
N ASP A 84 -25.35 -2.59 -5.70
CA ASP A 84 -24.46 -3.50 -6.42
C ASP A 84 -23.13 -3.72 -5.70
N LEU A 85 -22.54 -2.66 -5.15
CA LEU A 85 -21.32 -2.77 -4.36
C LEU A 85 -21.56 -3.50 -3.04
N ALA A 86 -22.71 -3.28 -2.40
CA ALA A 86 -23.05 -3.94 -1.14
C ALA A 86 -23.18 -5.45 -1.30
N GLU A 87 -23.80 -5.91 -2.38
CA GLU A 87 -23.90 -7.35 -2.68
C GLU A 87 -22.53 -8.00 -2.78
N LYS A 88 -21.57 -7.32 -3.39
CA LYS A 88 -20.19 -7.83 -3.59
C LYS A 88 -19.30 -7.68 -2.34
N TYR A 89 -19.36 -6.54 -1.67
CA TYR A 89 -18.48 -6.21 -0.54
C TYR A 89 -18.90 -6.80 0.79
N LEU A 90 -20.21 -7.00 1.00
CA LEU A 90 -20.76 -7.48 2.27
C LEU A 90 -21.04 -8.99 2.23
N LEU A 91 -20.25 -9.74 1.49
CA LEU A 91 -20.22 -11.19 1.56
C LEU A 91 -20.13 -11.66 3.01
N LYS A 92 -20.87 -12.72 3.35
CA LYS A 92 -20.86 -13.27 4.71
C LYS A 92 -19.44 -13.62 5.13
N GLU A 93 -19.14 -13.51 6.41
CA GLU A 93 -17.81 -13.80 6.99
C GLU A 93 -17.27 -15.19 6.61
N ALA A 94 -18.15 -16.19 6.41
CA ALA A 94 -17.78 -17.52 5.96
C ALA A 94 -17.29 -17.55 4.49
N GLU A 95 -17.89 -16.73 3.62
CA GLU A 95 -17.48 -16.62 2.22
C GLU A 95 -16.18 -15.82 2.11
N LYS A 96 -16.03 -14.76 2.92
CA LYS A 96 -14.75 -14.03 3.06
C LYS A 96 -13.65 -14.94 3.60
N GLY A 97 -13.93 -15.79 4.58
CA GLY A 97 -12.98 -16.77 5.11
C GLY A 97 -12.55 -17.81 4.07
N SER A 98 -13.48 -18.28 3.22
CA SER A 98 -13.19 -19.16 2.10
C SER A 98 -12.35 -18.47 1.02
N MET A 99 -12.73 -17.25 0.63
CA MET A 99 -11.95 -16.42 -0.30
C MET A 99 -10.60 -16.04 0.29
N LEU A 100 -10.53 -15.73 1.59
CA LEU A 100 -9.28 -15.42 2.27
C LEU A 100 -8.35 -16.64 2.32
N ASN A 101 -8.87 -17.84 2.57
CA ASN A 101 -8.07 -19.06 2.53
C ASN A 101 -7.58 -19.42 1.13
N GLN A 102 -8.38 -19.17 0.09
CA GLN A 102 -7.91 -19.21 -1.30
C GLN A 102 -6.94 -18.08 -1.61
N ALA A 103 -7.22 -16.89 -1.13
CA ALA A 103 -6.44 -15.70 -1.36
C ALA A 103 -5.19 -15.59 -0.48
N ILE A 104 -5.06 -16.28 0.66
CA ILE A 104 -3.79 -16.32 1.42
C ILE A 104 -2.66 -16.90 0.56
N TRP A 105 -2.98 -17.79 -0.36
CA TRP A 105 -2.04 -18.30 -1.37
C TRP A 105 -2.05 -17.50 -2.69
N GLU A 106 -3.05 -16.61 -2.87
CA GLU A 106 -3.22 -15.72 -4.02
C GLU A 106 -3.05 -14.23 -3.67
N ILE A 107 -2.85 -13.87 -2.39
CA ILE A 107 -2.73 -12.49 -1.89
C ILE A 107 -1.53 -11.74 -2.48
N GLU A 108 -0.55 -12.44 -3.02
CA GLU A 108 0.44 -11.80 -3.88
C GLU A 108 -0.18 -11.26 -5.20
N LYS A 109 -1.40 -11.64 -5.56
CA LYS A 109 -2.03 -11.29 -6.85
C LYS A 109 -3.20 -10.31 -6.78
N GLN A 110 -3.76 -10.05 -5.62
CA GLN A 110 -4.92 -9.15 -5.52
C GLN A 110 -4.82 -8.24 -4.30
N HIS A 111 -4.23 -7.07 -4.49
CA HIS A 111 -4.83 -5.91 -3.85
C HIS A 111 -6.33 -5.98 -4.18
N LEU A 112 -7.19 -5.76 -3.17
CA LEU A 112 -8.64 -5.62 -3.34
C LEU A 112 -8.91 -4.43 -4.30
N SER A 113 -8.56 -4.61 -5.56
CA SER A 113 -8.97 -3.74 -6.64
C SER A 113 -10.29 -4.30 -7.15
N ILE A 114 -11.32 -3.48 -7.13
CA ILE A 114 -12.52 -3.74 -7.90
C ILE A 114 -12.05 -3.76 -9.35
N ASN A 115 -11.90 -4.93 -9.93
CA ASN A 115 -11.53 -5.07 -11.34
C ASN A 115 -12.74 -4.73 -12.20
N ASN A 116 -12.53 -4.04 -13.32
CA ASN A 116 -13.57 -3.64 -14.27
C ASN A 116 -14.47 -4.79 -14.76
N SER A 117 -13.98 -6.05 -14.72
CA SER A 117 -14.75 -7.24 -15.12
C SER A 117 -15.91 -7.58 -14.19
N GLU A 118 -16.03 -6.91 -13.03
CA GLU A 118 -17.10 -7.18 -12.05
C GLU A 118 -18.30 -6.24 -12.19
N PHE A 119 -18.18 -5.17 -13.01
CA PHE A 119 -19.28 -4.25 -13.30
C PHE A 119 -20.00 -4.63 -14.60
N GLU A 120 -20.74 -5.73 -14.62
CA GLU A 120 -21.79 -5.92 -15.62
C GLU A 120 -23.02 -5.07 -15.24
N VAL A 121 -22.96 -3.77 -15.55
CA VAL A 121 -23.98 -2.85 -15.06
C VAL A 121 -24.68 -2.21 -16.25
N SER A 122 -25.98 -2.36 -16.33
CA SER A 122 -26.84 -1.83 -17.39
C SER A 122 -26.96 -0.28 -17.37
N TYR A 123 -26.28 0.40 -16.43
CA TYR A 123 -26.38 1.85 -16.21
C TYR A 123 -25.02 2.58 -16.24
N LEU A 124 -24.02 2.00 -16.89
CA LEU A 124 -22.66 2.58 -16.96
C LEU A 124 -22.64 4.02 -17.51
N ASP A 125 -23.50 4.29 -18.47
CA ASP A 125 -23.59 5.63 -19.11
C ASP A 125 -24.42 6.63 -18.30
N GLN A 126 -25.05 6.22 -17.19
CA GLN A 126 -25.83 7.12 -16.36
C GLN A 126 -24.92 8.05 -15.57
N LYS A 127 -25.35 9.31 -15.47
CA LYS A 127 -24.71 10.31 -14.63
C LYS A 127 -24.77 9.87 -13.17
N LEU A 128 -23.61 9.81 -12.54
CA LEU A 128 -23.47 9.42 -11.14
C LEU A 128 -23.31 10.63 -10.22
N PHE A 129 -22.49 11.59 -10.63
CA PHE A 129 -22.30 12.83 -9.90
C PHE A 129 -21.78 13.93 -10.83
N ARG A 130 -21.92 15.16 -10.38
CA ARG A 130 -21.22 16.30 -10.93
C ARG A 130 -20.12 16.73 -9.96
N PHE A 131 -18.92 16.82 -10.48
CA PHE A 131 -17.78 17.31 -9.71
C PHE A 131 -17.16 18.50 -10.44
N ASP A 132 -17.18 19.64 -9.76
CA ASP A 132 -16.87 20.94 -10.36
C ASP A 132 -17.78 21.21 -11.59
N GLU A 133 -17.21 21.43 -12.75
CA GLU A 133 -17.98 21.65 -13.98
C GLU A 133 -18.20 20.37 -14.82
N LYS A 134 -17.59 19.24 -14.44
CA LYS A 134 -17.66 17.97 -15.16
C LYS A 134 -18.74 17.05 -14.59
N ASP A 135 -19.58 16.52 -15.47
CA ASP A 135 -20.46 15.40 -15.16
C ASP A 135 -19.67 14.08 -15.29
N TRP A 136 -19.82 13.23 -14.28
CA TRP A 136 -19.20 11.92 -14.19
C TRP A 136 -20.24 10.83 -14.28
N THR A 137 -20.02 9.86 -15.15
CA THR A 137 -20.86 8.67 -15.28
C THR A 137 -20.36 7.56 -14.36
N VAL A 138 -21.14 6.48 -14.24
CA VAL A 138 -20.69 5.26 -13.55
C VAL A 138 -19.46 4.68 -14.24
N GLN A 139 -19.40 4.74 -15.59
CA GLN A 139 -18.23 4.30 -16.36
C GLN A 139 -16.98 5.11 -16.01
N ASP A 140 -17.09 6.46 -15.96
CA ASP A 140 -15.95 7.31 -15.58
C ASP A 140 -15.39 6.94 -14.19
N LEU A 141 -16.27 6.68 -13.22
CA LEU A 141 -15.87 6.23 -11.91
C LEU A 141 -15.19 4.85 -11.96
N THR A 142 -15.76 3.92 -12.71
CA THR A 142 -15.23 2.56 -12.88
C THR A 142 -13.83 2.59 -13.48
N ASP A 143 -13.63 3.40 -14.53
CA ASP A 143 -12.33 3.59 -15.18
C ASP A 143 -11.30 4.23 -14.22
N LEU A 144 -11.74 5.13 -13.36
CA LEU A 144 -10.87 5.71 -12.34
C LEU A 144 -10.51 4.68 -11.26
N VAL A 145 -11.49 3.93 -10.78
CA VAL A 145 -11.30 2.88 -9.75
C VAL A 145 -10.38 1.76 -10.25
N SER A 146 -10.38 1.45 -11.55
CA SER A 146 -9.46 0.46 -12.11
C SER A 146 -7.98 0.83 -11.98
N ARG A 147 -7.69 2.13 -11.86
CA ARG A 147 -6.33 2.67 -11.67
C ARG A 147 -6.04 3.05 -10.22
N HIS A 148 -7.07 3.46 -9.50
CA HIS A 148 -7.01 3.95 -8.12
C HIS A 148 -8.12 3.29 -7.32
N PRO A 149 -7.84 2.24 -6.54
CA PRO A 149 -8.88 1.52 -5.81
C PRO A 149 -9.59 2.40 -4.80
N LEU A 150 -10.91 2.17 -4.63
CA LEU A 150 -11.67 2.81 -3.56
C LEU A 150 -11.17 2.33 -2.19
N VAL A 151 -10.79 3.28 -1.35
CA VAL A 151 -10.32 3.01 0.01
C VAL A 151 -11.35 3.54 1.00
N PHE A 152 -11.92 2.64 1.80
CA PHE A 152 -12.84 3.02 2.86
C PHE A 152 -12.09 3.57 4.07
N ARG A 153 -12.62 4.64 4.68
CA ARG A 153 -12.00 5.26 5.87
C ARG A 153 -12.04 4.35 7.09
N GLU A 154 -13.06 3.51 7.19
CA GLU A 154 -13.20 2.54 8.27
C GLU A 154 -13.01 1.12 7.76
N LYS A 155 -12.24 0.32 8.48
CA LYS A 155 -12.01 -1.10 8.14
C LYS A 155 -13.22 -1.99 8.46
N ARG A 156 -14.10 -1.55 9.36
CA ARG A 156 -15.33 -2.25 9.78
C ARG A 156 -16.43 -1.24 9.93
N PHE A 157 -17.52 -1.44 9.23
CA PHE A 157 -18.72 -0.60 9.29
C PHE A 157 -19.96 -1.48 9.15
N GLU A 158 -21.10 -0.97 9.64
CA GLU A 158 -22.39 -1.63 9.52
C GLU A 158 -22.99 -1.37 8.13
N MET A 159 -23.89 -2.26 7.70
CA MET A 159 -24.60 -2.12 6.42
C MET A 159 -25.30 -0.75 6.30
N ALA A 160 -25.87 -0.26 7.38
CA ALA A 160 -26.54 1.03 7.40
C ALA A 160 -25.63 2.23 7.08
N ASP A 161 -24.32 2.09 7.32
CA ASP A 161 -23.32 3.13 7.07
C ASP A 161 -22.58 2.94 5.73
N PHE A 162 -22.84 1.86 5.02
CA PHE A 162 -22.13 1.51 3.79
C PHE A 162 -22.22 2.60 2.72
N ALA A 163 -23.41 3.13 2.47
CA ALA A 163 -23.61 4.21 1.49
C ALA A 163 -22.77 5.47 1.83
N ASN A 164 -22.68 5.81 3.11
CA ASN A 164 -21.85 6.92 3.57
C ASN A 164 -20.35 6.63 3.37
N GLN A 165 -19.91 5.42 3.67
CA GLN A 165 -18.51 4.99 3.43
C GLN A 165 -18.15 5.02 1.94
N VAL A 166 -19.05 4.57 1.05
CA VAL A 166 -18.85 4.68 -0.41
C VAL A 166 -18.74 6.14 -0.85
N LYS A 167 -19.64 7.00 -0.36
CA LYS A 167 -19.59 8.44 -0.67
C LYS A 167 -18.29 9.09 -0.24
N LEU A 168 -17.80 8.77 0.97
CA LEU A 168 -16.54 9.28 1.49
C LEU A 168 -15.34 8.74 0.69
N ALA A 169 -15.37 7.46 0.31
CA ALA A 169 -14.33 6.86 -0.52
C ALA A 169 -14.25 7.52 -1.92
N ILE A 170 -15.40 7.82 -2.54
CA ILE A 170 -15.44 8.57 -3.82
C ILE A 170 -14.88 9.99 -3.63
N ALA A 171 -15.23 10.67 -2.55
CA ALA A 171 -14.70 12.00 -2.27
C ALA A 171 -13.17 12.00 -2.08
N ASP A 172 -12.65 11.00 -1.37
CA ASP A 172 -11.21 10.82 -1.19
C ASP A 172 -10.51 10.49 -2.52
N LEU A 173 -11.11 9.62 -3.34
CA LEU A 173 -10.61 9.28 -4.67
C LEU A 173 -10.53 10.52 -5.59
N LEU A 174 -11.57 11.36 -5.60
CA LEU A 174 -11.57 12.61 -6.39
C LEU A 174 -10.52 13.60 -5.89
N ARG A 175 -10.33 13.72 -4.58
CA ARG A 175 -9.23 14.50 -4.01
C ARG A 175 -7.88 13.99 -4.53
N ASP A 176 -7.65 12.69 -4.44
CA ASP A 176 -6.39 12.09 -4.84
C ASP A 176 -6.16 12.19 -6.36
N TYR A 177 -7.22 12.11 -7.16
CA TYR A 177 -7.18 12.37 -8.60
C TYR A 177 -6.68 13.79 -8.93
N ILE A 178 -7.18 14.81 -8.20
CA ILE A 178 -6.74 16.20 -8.40
C ILE A 178 -5.31 16.40 -7.97
N VAL A 179 -4.94 15.90 -6.79
CA VAL A 179 -3.57 16.02 -6.26
C VAL A 179 -2.57 15.32 -7.18
N THR A 180 -2.95 14.16 -7.72
CA THR A 180 -2.14 13.42 -8.70
C THR A 180 -1.99 14.22 -9.99
N GLY A 181 -3.08 14.81 -10.51
CA GLY A 181 -3.03 15.67 -11.70
C GLY A 181 -2.06 16.85 -11.51
N GLU A 182 -2.16 17.56 -10.38
CA GLU A 182 -1.24 18.65 -10.07
C GLU A 182 0.22 18.18 -9.97
N ALA A 183 0.44 16.99 -9.40
CA ALA A 183 1.78 16.42 -9.31
C ALA A 183 2.36 16.12 -10.71
N TYR A 184 1.57 15.62 -11.64
CA TYR A 184 1.99 15.43 -13.03
C TYR A 184 2.28 16.76 -13.72
N ASP A 185 1.40 17.75 -13.59
CA ASP A 185 1.57 19.09 -14.16
C ASP A 185 2.80 19.79 -13.58
N GLY A 186 3.11 19.54 -12.32
CA GLY A 186 4.31 20.01 -11.63
C GLY A 186 5.61 19.27 -11.99
N GLY A 187 5.56 18.28 -12.89
CA GLY A 187 6.72 17.50 -13.35
C GLY A 187 7.31 16.57 -12.28
N TYR A 188 6.55 16.24 -11.22
CA TYR A 188 7.03 15.33 -10.16
C TYR A 188 7.29 13.92 -10.67
N ALA A 189 6.57 13.47 -11.70
CA ALA A 189 6.77 12.16 -12.33
C ALA A 189 8.18 12.01 -12.96
N ASP A 190 8.81 13.13 -13.32
CA ASP A 190 10.14 13.14 -13.95
C ASP A 190 11.30 13.08 -12.95
N ARG A 191 11.02 13.16 -11.66
CA ARG A 191 12.04 13.05 -10.62
C ARG A 191 12.64 11.65 -10.62
N LYS A 192 13.97 11.59 -10.45
CA LYS A 192 14.73 10.34 -10.48
C LYS A 192 14.20 9.32 -9.46
N GLU A 193 13.88 9.80 -8.25
CA GLU A 193 13.38 8.96 -7.15
C GLU A 193 12.02 8.31 -7.52
N ILE A 194 11.12 9.08 -8.17
CA ILE A 194 9.80 8.58 -8.59
C ILE A 194 9.96 7.57 -9.73
N LYS A 195 10.82 7.87 -10.71
CA LYS A 195 11.11 6.93 -11.82
C LYS A 195 11.70 5.63 -11.30
N SER A 196 12.74 5.68 -10.46
CA SER A 196 13.34 4.48 -9.88
C SER A 196 12.34 3.66 -9.05
N TYR A 197 11.43 4.34 -8.35
CA TYR A 197 10.38 3.65 -7.61
C TYR A 197 9.36 2.97 -8.54
N GLY A 198 8.97 3.64 -9.63
CA GLY A 198 8.11 3.05 -10.67
C GLY A 198 8.76 1.85 -11.36
N GLU A 199 10.04 1.96 -11.71
CA GLU A 199 10.84 0.87 -12.29
C GLU A 199 10.90 -0.35 -11.36
N MET A 200 11.11 -0.14 -10.06
CA MET A 200 11.12 -1.22 -9.07
C MET A 200 9.78 -1.97 -9.01
N TRP A 201 8.64 -1.26 -9.07
CA TRP A 201 7.33 -1.89 -9.14
C TRP A 201 7.10 -2.63 -10.47
N GLN A 202 7.55 -2.05 -11.58
CA GLN A 202 7.49 -2.69 -12.89
C GLN A 202 8.28 -4.00 -12.89
N ASP A 203 9.50 -4.00 -12.36
CA ASP A 203 10.35 -5.18 -12.28
C ASP A 203 9.72 -6.29 -11.40
N GLN A 204 9.09 -5.91 -10.30
CA GLN A 204 8.34 -6.84 -9.46
C GLN A 204 7.22 -7.54 -10.24
N TYR A 205 6.39 -6.78 -10.98
CA TYR A 205 5.32 -7.37 -11.78
C TYR A 205 5.85 -8.23 -12.92
N LEU A 206 6.87 -7.77 -13.65
CA LEU A 206 7.48 -8.51 -14.75
C LEU A 206 8.09 -9.82 -14.27
N SER A 207 8.82 -9.81 -13.16
CA SER A 207 9.41 -11.04 -12.59
C SER A 207 8.33 -12.02 -12.13
N GLY A 208 7.24 -11.55 -11.53
CA GLY A 208 6.09 -12.38 -11.17
C GLY A 208 5.41 -13.02 -12.38
N ILE A 209 5.13 -12.22 -13.42
CA ILE A 209 4.51 -12.71 -14.66
C ILE A 209 5.43 -13.74 -15.33
N TYR A 210 6.72 -13.48 -15.42
CA TYR A 210 7.68 -14.40 -16.03
C TYR A 210 7.74 -15.74 -15.28
N LYS A 211 7.77 -15.69 -13.95
CA LYS A 211 7.71 -16.88 -13.10
C LYS A 211 6.45 -17.72 -13.37
N GLU A 212 5.29 -17.08 -13.52
CA GLU A 212 4.06 -17.78 -13.85
C GLU A 212 4.07 -18.36 -15.28
N ILE A 213 4.63 -17.66 -16.27
CA ILE A 213 4.76 -18.19 -17.62
C ILE A 213 5.60 -19.48 -17.61
N ILE A 214 6.70 -19.52 -16.86
CA ILE A 214 7.51 -20.72 -16.68
C ILE A 214 6.69 -21.82 -16.02
N ASN A 215 5.98 -21.51 -14.94
CA ASN A 215 5.13 -22.45 -14.23
C ASN A 215 4.08 -23.09 -15.15
N TYR A 216 3.40 -22.30 -15.97
CA TYR A 216 2.41 -22.81 -16.94
C TYR A 216 3.02 -23.64 -18.07
N SER A 217 4.29 -23.41 -18.42
CA SER A 217 4.98 -24.20 -19.47
C SER A 217 5.38 -25.59 -19.01
N ILE A 218 5.33 -25.86 -17.69
CA ILE A 218 5.76 -27.13 -17.11
C ILE A 218 4.56 -28.05 -16.93
N SER A 219 4.57 -29.18 -17.64
CA SER A 219 3.49 -30.18 -17.57
C SER A 219 3.56 -31.09 -16.34
N ASP A 220 4.40 -30.81 -15.37
CA ASP A 220 4.58 -31.65 -14.19
C ASP A 220 3.50 -31.33 -13.14
N SER A 221 2.52 -32.25 -13.04
CA SER A 221 1.39 -32.13 -12.10
C SER A 221 1.80 -32.14 -10.61
N MET A 222 3.05 -32.47 -10.29
CA MET A 222 3.57 -32.45 -8.92
C MET A 222 4.04 -31.05 -8.50
N LEU A 223 4.19 -30.12 -9.45
CA LEU A 223 4.67 -28.75 -9.20
C LEU A 223 3.56 -27.72 -9.40
N GLN A 224 2.45 -27.87 -8.69
CA GLN A 224 1.25 -27.02 -8.85
C GLN A 224 1.39 -25.58 -8.36
N SER A 225 2.46 -25.25 -7.62
CA SER A 225 2.66 -23.91 -7.08
C SER A 225 3.98 -23.32 -7.51
N SER A 226 3.95 -22.15 -8.18
CA SER A 226 5.13 -21.37 -8.54
C SER A 226 5.96 -20.91 -7.33
N ASN A 227 5.40 -20.96 -6.12
CA ASN A 227 6.08 -20.62 -4.87
C ASN A 227 6.64 -21.83 -4.13
N SER A 228 6.51 -23.05 -4.69
CA SER A 228 7.10 -24.24 -4.06
C SER A 228 8.62 -24.25 -4.22
N ILE A 229 9.34 -24.61 -3.13
CA ILE A 229 10.80 -24.74 -3.16
C ILE A 229 11.26 -25.69 -4.28
N PRO A 230 10.67 -26.90 -4.49
CA PRO A 230 11.06 -27.78 -5.60
C PRO A 230 10.92 -27.16 -6.98
N PHE A 231 9.90 -26.31 -7.21
CA PHE A 231 9.75 -25.59 -8.46
C PHE A 231 10.90 -24.59 -8.66
N ILE A 232 11.20 -23.80 -7.63
CA ILE A 232 12.25 -22.79 -7.68
C ILE A 232 13.60 -23.47 -7.93
N GLU A 233 13.95 -24.50 -7.17
CA GLU A 233 15.23 -25.20 -7.30
C GLU A 233 15.42 -25.85 -8.68
N ARG A 234 14.37 -26.48 -9.20
CA ARG A 234 14.47 -27.24 -10.45
C ARG A 234 14.40 -26.36 -11.70
N HIS A 235 13.57 -25.32 -11.69
CA HIS A 235 13.23 -24.58 -12.90
C HIS A 235 13.69 -23.11 -12.87
N MET A 236 13.68 -22.48 -11.70
CA MET A 236 14.04 -21.07 -11.59
C MET A 236 15.53 -20.86 -11.35
N ASN A 237 16.16 -21.61 -10.42
CA ASN A 237 17.57 -21.46 -10.12
C ASN A 237 18.46 -21.53 -11.38
N PRO A 238 18.32 -22.52 -12.28
CA PRO A 238 19.19 -22.57 -13.48
C PRO A 238 19.03 -21.34 -14.39
N ILE A 239 17.81 -20.76 -14.45
CA ILE A 239 17.56 -19.55 -15.24
C ILE A 239 18.21 -18.35 -14.56
N VAL A 240 18.01 -18.20 -13.25
CA VAL A 240 18.58 -17.11 -12.46
C VAL A 240 20.10 -17.14 -12.53
N ASP A 241 20.72 -18.31 -12.32
CA ASP A 241 22.17 -18.48 -12.40
C ASP A 241 22.73 -18.09 -13.78
N SER A 242 22.05 -18.53 -14.83
CA SER A 242 22.43 -18.17 -16.21
C SER A 242 22.36 -16.66 -16.45
N LEU A 243 21.30 -16.01 -15.97
CA LEU A 243 21.12 -14.55 -16.07
C LEU A 243 22.18 -13.81 -15.26
N GLN A 244 22.42 -14.22 -14.01
CA GLN A 244 23.41 -13.61 -13.15
C GLN A 244 24.83 -13.74 -13.73
N GLN A 245 25.14 -14.86 -14.34
CA GLN A 245 26.42 -15.04 -15.03
C GLN A 245 26.51 -14.15 -16.26
N ALA A 246 25.45 -14.09 -17.07
CA ALA A 246 25.42 -13.28 -18.30
C ALA A 246 25.57 -11.79 -18.03
N TYR A 247 24.92 -11.30 -16.94
CA TYR A 247 24.92 -9.89 -16.54
C TYR A 247 25.88 -9.57 -15.40
N SER A 248 26.84 -10.48 -15.09
CA SER A 248 27.75 -10.31 -13.96
C SER A 248 28.53 -8.99 -13.98
N ASP A 249 28.83 -8.46 -15.19
CA ASP A 249 29.55 -7.19 -15.35
C ASP A 249 28.69 -5.95 -15.07
N GLU A 250 27.37 -6.11 -15.07
CA GLU A 250 26.41 -5.04 -14.80
C GLU A 250 25.89 -5.07 -13.35
N ILE A 251 26.16 -6.17 -12.62
CA ILE A 251 25.72 -6.35 -11.24
C ILE A 251 26.73 -5.69 -10.29
N PHE A 252 26.28 -4.72 -9.53
CA PHE A 252 27.06 -4.08 -8.47
C PHE A 252 26.34 -4.18 -7.14
N ILE A 253 27.00 -4.78 -6.13
CA ILE A 253 26.47 -4.94 -4.78
C ILE A 253 27.30 -4.11 -3.82
N ASN A 254 26.66 -3.14 -3.14
CA ASN A 254 27.31 -2.35 -2.10
C ASN A 254 27.24 -3.09 -0.76
N PHE A 255 28.22 -3.98 -0.53
CA PHE A 255 28.29 -4.77 0.69
C PHE A 255 28.41 -3.93 1.94
N LYS A 256 29.11 -2.81 1.89
CA LYS A 256 29.28 -1.92 3.06
C LYS A 256 27.93 -1.36 3.51
N THR A 257 27.14 -0.86 2.57
CA THR A 257 25.79 -0.39 2.92
C THR A 257 24.88 -1.52 3.37
N PHE A 258 25.04 -2.71 2.79
CA PHE A 258 24.25 -3.89 3.20
C PHE A 258 24.59 -4.34 4.62
N GLU A 259 25.87 -4.36 5.00
CA GLU A 259 26.31 -4.70 6.35
C GLU A 259 25.88 -3.67 7.41
N ASP A 260 25.73 -2.41 7.01
CA ASP A 260 25.26 -1.31 7.88
C ASP A 260 23.72 -1.37 8.13
N ILE A 261 22.96 -2.21 7.42
CA ILE A 261 21.52 -2.35 7.62
C ILE A 261 21.25 -3.09 8.93
N THR A 262 20.62 -2.40 9.87
CA THR A 262 20.20 -2.99 11.15
C THR A 262 18.83 -3.63 11.00
N LEU A 263 18.76 -4.95 11.14
CA LEU A 263 17.49 -5.69 11.22
C LEU A 263 16.96 -5.68 12.65
N THR A 264 15.69 -5.39 12.83
CA THR A 264 15.05 -5.53 14.14
C THR A 264 14.83 -7.01 14.47
N ARG A 265 14.93 -7.37 15.76
CA ARG A 265 14.77 -8.77 16.20
C ARG A 265 13.33 -9.29 16.15
N ILE A 266 12.36 -8.40 16.09
CA ILE A 266 10.93 -8.71 16.24
C ILE A 266 10.25 -8.80 14.88
N ASP A 267 10.60 -7.89 13.97
CA ASP A 267 10.04 -7.84 12.62
C ASP A 267 11.20 -7.67 11.63
N MET A 268 11.23 -8.45 10.57
CA MET A 268 12.19 -8.29 9.47
C MET A 268 11.81 -7.06 8.60
N PHE A 269 11.55 -5.94 9.25
CA PHE A 269 11.33 -4.67 8.56
C PHE A 269 12.64 -3.89 8.50
N VAL A 270 12.99 -3.44 7.32
CA VAL A 270 14.05 -2.46 7.16
C VAL A 270 13.51 -1.11 7.60
N ALA A 271 14.04 -0.56 8.69
CA ALA A 271 13.73 0.79 9.09
C ALA A 271 14.42 1.77 8.12
N GLN A 272 13.61 2.61 7.46
CA GLN A 272 14.14 3.69 6.63
C GLN A 272 14.31 4.93 7.50
N ASP A 273 15.56 5.24 7.87
CA ASP A 273 15.87 6.46 8.59
C ASP A 273 15.70 7.69 7.68
N LYS A 274 15.12 8.76 8.25
CA LYS A 274 15.01 10.10 7.63
C LYS A 274 14.11 10.17 6.38
N VAL A 275 13.20 9.24 6.22
CA VAL A 275 12.17 9.33 5.18
C VAL A 275 10.87 9.82 5.82
N PRO A 276 10.33 10.98 5.42
CA PRO A 276 9.12 11.57 6.03
C PRO A 276 7.86 10.76 5.79
N TYR A 277 7.88 9.85 4.82
CA TYR A 277 6.76 8.94 4.51
C TYR A 277 7.29 7.52 4.32
N PRO A 278 6.58 6.49 4.84
CA PRO A 278 6.96 5.12 4.61
C PRO A 278 6.87 4.80 3.12
N VAL A 279 8.01 4.47 2.50
CA VAL A 279 8.06 3.97 1.14
C VAL A 279 7.77 2.47 1.19
N VAL A 280 6.65 2.05 0.58
CA VAL A 280 6.30 0.65 0.48
C VAL A 280 7.15 0.00 -0.61
N VAL A 281 8.07 -0.87 -0.21
CA VAL A 281 8.86 -1.66 -1.16
C VAL A 281 7.99 -2.79 -1.68
N PRO A 282 7.96 -3.03 -3.01
CA PRO A 282 7.19 -4.14 -3.57
C PRO A 282 7.69 -5.49 -3.06
N PRO A 283 6.79 -6.44 -2.77
CA PRO A 283 7.16 -7.80 -2.40
C PRO A 283 7.63 -8.55 -3.64
N PHE A 284 8.93 -8.54 -3.92
CA PHE A 284 9.48 -9.31 -5.04
C PHE A 284 9.20 -10.80 -4.90
N PRO A 285 8.84 -11.49 -6.00
CA PRO A 285 8.63 -12.93 -5.96
C PRO A 285 9.95 -13.64 -5.65
N GLN A 286 9.89 -14.68 -4.84
CA GLN A 286 11.05 -15.53 -4.64
C GLN A 286 11.33 -16.30 -5.94
N VAL A 287 12.43 -15.97 -6.59
CA VAL A 287 12.84 -16.58 -7.89
C VAL A 287 14.04 -17.48 -7.77
N THR A 288 14.70 -17.50 -6.62
CA THR A 288 15.88 -18.36 -6.36
C THR A 288 15.91 -18.81 -4.92
N THR A 289 16.47 -20.01 -4.68
CA THR A 289 16.88 -20.51 -3.37
C THR A 289 18.41 -20.56 -3.23
N ASP A 290 19.13 -20.20 -4.28
CA ASP A 290 20.58 -20.23 -4.28
C ASP A 290 21.17 -19.14 -3.39
N HIS A 291 22.31 -19.47 -2.79
CA HIS A 291 23.08 -18.57 -1.95
C HIS A 291 24.37 -18.12 -2.64
N ILE A 292 24.38 -18.12 -3.97
CA ILE A 292 25.53 -17.69 -4.75
C ILE A 292 25.57 -16.16 -4.74
N PHE A 293 26.55 -15.61 -4.00
CA PHE A 293 26.76 -14.16 -3.91
C PHE A 293 27.89 -13.67 -4.82
N ASP A 294 28.69 -14.58 -5.37
CA ASP A 294 29.83 -14.27 -6.23
C ASP A 294 29.46 -14.45 -7.69
N TYR A 295 28.73 -13.50 -8.22
CA TYR A 295 28.38 -13.45 -9.63
C TYR A 295 29.55 -12.89 -10.42
N GLY A 296 30.40 -13.78 -10.92
CA GLY A 296 31.53 -13.42 -11.77
C GLY A 296 32.84 -13.11 -11.03
N ASN A 297 33.08 -13.72 -9.89
CA ASN A 297 34.33 -13.60 -9.10
C ASN A 297 34.67 -12.16 -8.70
N LYS A 298 33.65 -11.36 -8.39
CA LYS A 298 33.81 -9.94 -7.99
C LYS A 298 33.91 -9.72 -6.49
N LEU A 299 33.63 -10.74 -5.66
CA LEU A 299 33.93 -10.70 -4.25
C LEU A 299 35.41 -10.85 -4.07
N GLU A 300 36.10 -9.73 -3.79
CA GLU A 300 37.47 -9.80 -3.32
C GLU A 300 37.50 -10.64 -2.04
N SER A 301 38.15 -11.80 -2.11
CA SER A 301 38.46 -12.60 -0.91
C SER A 301 39.33 -11.74 0.01
N LYS A 302 38.74 -11.27 1.11
CA LYS A 302 39.52 -10.68 2.21
C LYS A 302 40.42 -11.72 2.86
#